data_80783b7ba6fd17829fec5dcdb68cc032
#
_entry.id   80783b7ba6fd17829fec5dcdb68cc032
#
_cell.length_a   1.000
_cell.length_b   1.000
_cell.length_c   1.000
_cell.angle_alpha   90.00
_cell.angle_beta   90.00
_cell.angle_gamma   90.00
#
_symmetry.space_group_name_H-M   'P 1'
#
loop_
_entity.id
_entity.type
_entity.pdbx_description
1 polymer ?
#
loop_
_entity_poly.entity_id
_entity_poly.type
_entity_poly.pdbx_seq_one_letter_code
_entity_poly.pdbx_strand_id
1 'polypeptide(L)'
;MKIDIRDIKFWMDAIRNSDDRSRTLESFWGGQLESKTWLVESLQAKAKTISNANVVIHGGWNGVLANMLFNSEIGIKHIISVDLDPACKEIASTVNKRQEMEGKFEVVTDDMCSYEYINNPYFVINTSCEHITQEQYMQWLNNIPKGTKIVLQSNNYYELEEHINCSDTLEEFAKKSKLNVEVAKELQLTKYKRFMIIGTKDV
;
A
#
# COMPACT_ATOMS: atom_id res chain seq x y z
N MET A 1 4.78 15.14 -5.57
CA MET A 1 4.20 15.03 -4.20
C MET A 1 4.74 16.15 -3.32
N LYS A 2 3.92 16.78 -2.48
CA LYS A 2 4.30 17.86 -1.55
C LYS A 2 3.75 17.55 -0.17
N ILE A 3 4.63 17.15 0.76
CA ILE A 3 4.23 16.80 2.13
C ILE A 3 3.84 18.06 2.91
N ASP A 4 2.69 18.02 3.57
CA ASP A 4 2.26 19.09 4.49
C ASP A 4 3.12 19.05 5.76
N ILE A 5 3.63 20.18 6.18
CA ILE A 5 4.47 20.28 7.39
C ILE A 5 3.75 19.78 8.65
N ARG A 6 2.43 19.89 8.70
CA ARG A 6 1.61 19.37 9.81
C ARG A 6 1.67 17.86 9.90
N ASP A 7 1.75 17.15 8.77
CA ASP A 7 1.86 15.70 8.73
C ASP A 7 3.21 15.24 9.29
N ILE A 8 4.29 15.98 9.04
CA ILE A 8 5.62 15.69 9.62
C ILE A 8 5.56 15.68 11.15
N LYS A 9 4.83 16.63 11.76
CA LYS A 9 4.62 16.64 13.21
C LYS A 9 3.97 15.34 13.68
N PHE A 10 2.91 14.90 13.02
CA PHE A 10 2.22 13.66 13.38
C PHE A 10 3.10 12.41 13.17
N TRP A 11 3.96 12.39 12.15
CA TRP A 11 4.95 11.32 11.97
C TRP A 11 5.92 11.26 13.16
N MET A 12 6.43 12.41 13.61
CA MET A 12 7.30 12.46 14.78
C MET A 12 6.57 12.04 16.06
N ASP A 13 5.32 12.45 16.23
CA ASP A 13 4.49 12.04 17.37
C ASP A 13 4.24 10.53 17.34
N ALA A 14 3.96 9.92 16.17
CA ALA A 14 3.79 8.48 16.00
C ALA A 14 5.05 7.71 16.45
N ILE A 15 6.24 8.12 15.99
CA ILE A 15 7.50 7.49 16.39
C ILE A 15 7.76 7.68 17.89
N ARG A 16 7.55 8.89 18.42
CA ARG A 16 7.86 9.23 19.80
C ARG A 16 6.99 8.46 20.80
N ASN A 17 5.72 8.27 20.48
CA ASN A 17 4.71 7.67 21.36
C ASN A 17 4.51 6.17 21.12
N SER A 18 5.15 5.58 20.11
CA SER A 18 5.08 4.14 19.84
C SER A 18 5.75 3.32 20.94
N ASP A 19 5.14 2.22 21.32
CA ASP A 19 5.71 1.20 22.20
C ASP A 19 6.92 0.50 21.55
N ASP A 20 6.86 0.28 20.22
CA ASP A 20 8.00 -0.19 19.41
C ASP A 20 8.46 0.90 18.44
N ARG A 21 9.32 1.80 18.95
CA ARG A 21 9.86 2.93 18.18
C ARG A 21 10.73 2.46 17.02
N SER A 22 11.46 1.36 17.19
CA SER A 22 12.34 0.83 16.15
C SER A 22 11.52 0.37 14.95
N ARG A 23 10.51 -0.47 15.18
CA ARG A 23 9.59 -0.93 14.15
C ARG A 23 8.82 0.23 13.48
N THR A 24 8.40 1.22 14.27
CA THR A 24 7.72 2.40 13.72
C THR A 24 8.66 3.21 12.84
N LEU A 25 9.91 3.40 13.26
CA LEU A 25 10.92 4.12 12.48
C LEU A 25 11.24 3.41 11.16
N GLU A 26 11.23 2.08 11.13
CA GLU A 26 11.44 1.29 9.91
C GLU A 26 10.43 1.62 8.81
N SER A 27 9.19 1.98 9.16
CA SER A 27 8.18 2.38 8.16
C SER A 27 8.54 3.67 7.42
N PHE A 28 9.44 4.48 7.98
CA PHE A 28 10.00 5.70 7.41
C PHE A 28 11.43 5.52 6.87
N TRP A 29 11.95 4.29 6.84
CA TRP A 29 13.28 4.02 6.35
C TRP A 29 13.42 4.24 4.84
N GLY A 30 14.65 4.56 4.37
CA GLY A 30 14.92 4.97 3.00
C GLY A 30 14.29 4.07 1.94
N GLY A 31 14.50 2.75 2.02
CA GLY A 31 13.92 1.80 1.04
C GLY A 31 12.39 1.77 1.04
N GLN A 32 11.76 1.94 2.20
CA GLN A 32 10.29 2.02 2.32
C GLN A 32 9.77 3.31 1.69
N LEU A 33 10.37 4.45 1.99
CA LEU A 33 9.97 5.74 1.42
C LEU A 33 10.24 5.79 -0.08
N GLU A 34 11.39 5.30 -0.54
CA GLU A 34 11.75 5.25 -1.96
C GLU A 34 10.75 4.42 -2.77
N SER A 35 10.43 3.21 -2.29
CA SER A 35 9.44 2.33 -2.90
C SER A 35 8.05 2.96 -2.98
N LYS A 36 7.59 3.58 -1.88
CA LYS A 36 6.28 4.24 -1.81
C LYS A 36 6.23 5.51 -2.66
N THR A 37 7.30 6.31 -2.67
CA THR A 37 7.42 7.48 -3.55
C THR A 37 7.30 7.08 -5.01
N TRP A 38 8.05 6.07 -5.43
CA TRP A 38 8.00 5.53 -6.79
C TRP A 38 6.60 5.03 -7.18
N LEU A 39 5.88 4.37 -6.25
CA LEU A 39 4.50 3.95 -6.47
C LEU A 39 3.59 5.17 -6.68
N VAL A 40 3.64 6.14 -5.78
CA VAL A 40 2.79 7.34 -5.84
C VAL A 40 3.05 8.13 -7.14
N GLU A 41 4.30 8.33 -7.53
CA GLU A 41 4.68 9.00 -8.78
C GLU A 41 4.18 8.24 -10.02
N SER A 42 4.28 6.90 -10.00
CA SER A 42 3.78 6.07 -11.08
C SER A 42 2.25 6.13 -11.20
N LEU A 43 1.53 6.19 -10.08
CA LEU A 43 0.08 6.40 -10.07
C LEU A 43 -0.29 7.82 -10.54
N GLN A 44 0.41 8.86 -10.08
CA GLN A 44 0.16 10.23 -10.52
C GLN A 44 0.27 10.39 -12.05
N ALA A 45 1.26 9.73 -12.65
CA ALA A 45 1.45 9.78 -14.10
C ALA A 45 0.25 9.21 -14.88
N LYS A 46 -0.46 8.25 -14.29
CA LYS A 46 -1.66 7.59 -14.87
C LYS A 46 -2.98 8.23 -14.43
N ALA A 47 -2.99 8.85 -13.27
CA ALA A 47 -4.20 9.27 -12.56
C ALA A 47 -4.49 10.78 -12.67
N LYS A 48 -3.89 11.48 -13.63
CA LYS A 48 -4.03 12.96 -13.80
C LYS A 48 -5.48 13.46 -13.88
N THR A 49 -6.41 12.61 -14.27
CA THR A 49 -7.84 12.93 -14.42
C THR A 49 -8.70 12.34 -13.30
N ILE A 50 -8.09 11.62 -12.36
CA ILE A 50 -8.85 10.97 -11.29
C ILE A 50 -9.15 12.01 -10.21
N SER A 51 -10.44 12.13 -9.91
CA SER A 51 -10.94 12.91 -8.79
C SER A 51 -11.87 12.05 -7.94
N ASN A 52 -11.84 12.27 -6.62
CA ASN A 52 -12.70 11.57 -5.66
C ASN A 52 -12.50 10.04 -5.60
N ALA A 53 -11.25 9.56 -5.70
CA ALA A 53 -10.93 8.15 -5.60
C ALA A 53 -11.11 7.62 -4.16
N ASN A 54 -11.89 6.55 -3.99
CA ASN A 54 -11.87 5.73 -2.81
C ASN A 54 -10.77 4.67 -2.97
N VAL A 55 -9.96 4.47 -1.94
CA VAL A 55 -8.81 3.57 -1.96
C VAL A 55 -8.89 2.62 -0.76
N VAL A 56 -8.58 1.35 -0.98
CA VAL A 56 -8.34 0.37 0.08
C VAL A 56 -6.87 -0.07 -0.02
N ILE A 57 -6.14 0.02 1.08
CA ILE A 57 -4.75 -0.44 1.17
C ILE A 57 -4.72 -1.64 2.11
N HIS A 58 -4.32 -2.80 1.60
CA HIS A 58 -4.07 -4.00 2.40
C HIS A 58 -2.60 -4.13 2.76
N GLY A 59 -2.32 -4.61 3.99
CA GLY A 59 -0.99 -4.53 4.55
C GLY A 59 -0.55 -3.07 4.72
N GLY A 60 -1.47 -2.23 5.21
CA GLY A 60 -1.26 -0.77 5.29
C GLY A 60 -0.22 -0.34 6.32
N TRP A 61 0.14 -1.28 7.22
CA TRP A 61 1.12 -1.09 8.28
C TRP A 61 0.89 0.24 9.01
N ASN A 62 1.92 1.05 9.18
CA ASN A 62 1.89 2.34 9.89
C ASN A 62 1.26 3.49 9.07
N GLY A 63 0.55 3.22 7.98
CA GLY A 63 -0.22 4.20 7.22
C GLY A 63 0.59 5.22 6.42
N VAL A 64 1.90 5.02 6.25
CA VAL A 64 2.79 5.97 5.55
C VAL A 64 2.38 6.13 4.09
N LEU A 65 2.07 5.03 3.38
CA LEU A 65 1.61 5.10 1.99
C LEU A 65 0.31 5.90 1.86
N ALA A 66 -0.64 5.73 2.79
CA ALA A 66 -1.89 6.49 2.78
C ALA A 66 -1.63 7.99 2.90
N ASN A 67 -0.75 8.40 3.82
CA ASN A 67 -0.37 9.81 3.98
C ASN A 67 0.29 10.36 2.71
N MET A 68 1.18 9.60 2.07
CA MET A 68 1.82 10.01 0.83
C MET A 68 0.81 10.17 -0.32
N LEU A 69 -0.19 9.29 -0.42
CA LEU A 69 -1.27 9.39 -1.41
C LEU A 69 -2.11 10.66 -1.19
N PHE A 70 -2.46 11.00 0.05
CA PHE A 70 -3.17 12.24 0.36
C PHE A 70 -2.36 13.50 0.04
N ASN A 71 -1.04 13.42 0.09
CA ASN A 71 -0.12 14.52 -0.24
C ASN A 71 0.32 14.50 -1.72
N SER A 72 -0.31 13.65 -2.54
CA SER A 72 -0.08 13.56 -3.99
C SER A 72 -1.04 14.47 -4.76
N GLU A 73 -0.88 14.51 -6.09
CA GLU A 73 -1.80 15.20 -7.00
C GLU A 73 -3.00 14.32 -7.39
N ILE A 74 -3.07 13.10 -6.88
CA ILE A 74 -4.21 12.20 -7.10
C ILE A 74 -5.37 12.71 -6.25
N GLY A 75 -6.53 12.88 -6.85
CA GLY A 75 -7.75 13.32 -6.15
C GLY A 75 -8.32 12.22 -5.25
N ILE A 76 -7.69 11.98 -4.10
CA ILE A 76 -8.14 11.00 -3.12
C ILE A 76 -9.30 11.56 -2.29
N LYS A 77 -10.41 10.82 -2.27
CA LYS A 77 -11.57 11.14 -1.44
C LYS A 77 -11.45 10.48 -0.06
N HIS A 78 -11.18 9.20 -0.04
CA HIS A 78 -11.14 8.41 1.20
C HIS A 78 -10.17 7.25 1.05
N ILE A 79 -9.44 6.93 2.13
CA ILE A 79 -8.60 5.74 2.22
C ILE A 79 -9.00 4.91 3.43
N ILE A 80 -9.21 3.61 3.22
CA ILE A 80 -9.29 2.60 4.27
C ILE A 80 -7.95 1.84 4.26
N SER A 81 -7.24 1.86 5.38
CA SER A 81 -6.01 1.10 5.60
C SER A 81 -6.34 -0.15 6.41
N VAL A 82 -6.16 -1.31 5.79
CA VAL A 82 -6.45 -2.62 6.40
C VAL A 82 -5.14 -3.30 6.73
N ASP A 83 -4.99 -3.73 7.98
CA ASP A 83 -3.84 -4.53 8.43
C ASP A 83 -4.29 -5.59 9.42
N LEU A 84 -3.68 -6.76 9.38
CA LEU A 84 -3.97 -7.86 10.29
C LEU A 84 -3.43 -7.59 11.71
N ASP A 85 -2.34 -6.81 11.81
CA ASP A 85 -1.69 -6.48 13.08
C ASP A 85 -2.39 -5.31 13.77
N PRO A 86 -3.08 -5.54 14.92
CA PRO A 86 -3.77 -4.48 15.64
C PRO A 86 -2.82 -3.39 16.18
N ALA A 87 -1.54 -3.69 16.37
CA ALA A 87 -0.54 -2.72 16.82
C ALA A 87 -0.31 -1.59 15.80
N CYS A 88 -0.62 -1.84 14.52
CA CYS A 88 -0.50 -0.82 13.47
C CYS A 88 -1.57 0.28 13.56
N LYS A 89 -2.73 -0.01 14.18
CA LYS A 89 -3.91 0.86 14.12
C LYS A 89 -3.66 2.26 14.69
N GLU A 90 -3.16 2.35 15.92
CA GLU A 90 -2.93 3.62 16.59
C GLU A 90 -1.84 4.44 15.88
N ILE A 91 -0.79 3.76 15.41
CA ILE A 91 0.31 4.40 14.69
C ILE A 91 -0.18 4.97 13.37
N ALA A 92 -0.91 4.17 12.59
CA ALA A 92 -1.45 4.59 11.29
C ALA A 92 -2.45 5.75 11.43
N SER A 93 -3.32 5.72 12.47
CA SER A 93 -4.21 6.84 12.82
C SER A 93 -3.42 8.10 13.19
N THR A 94 -2.34 7.97 13.97
CA THR A 94 -1.50 9.12 14.34
C THR A 94 -0.79 9.71 13.12
N VAL A 95 -0.21 8.87 12.27
CA VAL A 95 0.45 9.29 11.01
C VAL A 95 -0.50 10.05 10.08
N ASN A 96 -1.78 9.65 10.05
CA ASN A 96 -2.81 10.24 9.19
C ASN A 96 -3.83 11.09 9.98
N LYS A 97 -3.43 11.63 11.14
CA LYS A 97 -4.35 12.29 12.06
C LYS A 97 -5.17 13.41 11.44
N ARG A 98 -4.57 14.22 10.59
CA ARG A 98 -5.26 15.29 9.88
C ARG A 98 -6.38 14.75 8.99
N GLN A 99 -6.07 13.73 8.20
CA GLN A 99 -7.01 13.10 7.27
C GLN A 99 -8.11 12.33 8.01
N GLU A 100 -7.80 11.72 9.14
CA GLU A 100 -8.77 11.08 10.02
C GLU A 100 -9.76 12.11 10.60
N MET A 101 -9.28 13.26 11.09
CA MET A 101 -10.12 14.35 11.58
C MET A 101 -11.02 14.97 10.48
N GLU A 102 -10.58 14.90 9.22
CA GLU A 102 -11.35 15.33 8.07
C GLU A 102 -12.35 14.26 7.57
N GLY A 103 -12.41 13.09 8.23
CA GLY A 103 -13.25 11.96 7.83
C GLY A 103 -12.82 11.30 6.51
N LYS A 104 -11.53 11.42 6.15
CA LYS A 104 -10.99 10.89 4.90
C LYS A 104 -10.14 9.64 5.07
N PHE A 105 -9.79 9.28 6.31
CA PHE A 105 -8.93 8.14 6.62
C PHE A 105 -9.54 7.28 7.71
N GLU A 106 -9.46 5.97 7.52
CA GLU A 106 -9.89 4.96 8.47
C GLU A 106 -8.88 3.81 8.52
N VAL A 107 -8.65 3.27 9.73
CA VAL A 107 -7.84 2.05 9.94
C VAL A 107 -8.73 0.92 10.42
N VAL A 108 -8.66 -0.20 9.72
CA VAL A 108 -9.39 -1.42 10.04
C VAL A 108 -8.40 -2.53 10.35
N THR A 109 -8.56 -3.20 11.49
CA THR A 109 -7.84 -4.44 11.79
C THR A 109 -8.66 -5.60 11.27
N ASP A 110 -8.22 -6.21 10.18
CA ASP A 110 -8.93 -7.32 9.51
C ASP A 110 -7.97 -8.14 8.63
N ASP A 111 -8.39 -9.37 8.31
CA ASP A 111 -7.71 -10.21 7.33
C ASP A 111 -8.13 -9.83 5.91
N MET A 112 -7.16 -9.45 5.09
CA MET A 112 -7.40 -9.12 3.69
C MET A 112 -8.10 -10.23 2.90
N CYS A 113 -7.90 -11.48 3.26
CA CYS A 113 -8.49 -12.64 2.58
C CYS A 113 -10.00 -12.78 2.83
N SER A 114 -10.51 -12.19 3.91
CA SER A 114 -11.94 -12.19 4.27
C SER A 114 -12.57 -10.80 4.27
N TYR A 115 -11.78 -9.75 3.97
CA TYR A 115 -12.26 -8.37 4.00
C TYR A 115 -13.43 -8.15 3.03
N GLU A 116 -14.51 -7.60 3.55
CA GLU A 116 -15.70 -7.27 2.78
C GLU A 116 -15.68 -5.81 2.31
N TYR A 117 -15.76 -5.59 1.00
CA TYR A 117 -15.77 -4.25 0.41
C TYR A 117 -17.20 -3.67 0.46
N ILE A 118 -17.43 -2.70 1.35
CA ILE A 118 -18.74 -2.02 1.49
C ILE A 118 -19.07 -1.18 0.25
N ASN A 119 -18.06 -0.58 -0.37
CA ASN A 119 -18.18 0.24 -1.58
C ASN A 119 -17.14 -0.24 -2.60
N ASN A 120 -17.44 -0.07 -3.89
CA ASN A 120 -16.46 -0.36 -4.94
C ASN A 120 -15.32 0.66 -4.89
N PRO A 121 -14.12 0.29 -4.40
CA PRO A 121 -12.98 1.19 -4.41
C PRO A 121 -12.50 1.45 -5.83
N TYR A 122 -11.95 2.63 -6.08
CA TYR A 122 -11.28 2.91 -7.34
C TYR A 122 -9.94 2.18 -7.42
N PHE A 123 -9.17 2.23 -6.31
CA PHE A 123 -7.93 1.48 -6.17
C PHE A 123 -8.00 0.49 -5.00
N VAL A 124 -7.46 -0.71 -5.22
CA VAL A 124 -7.03 -1.62 -4.16
C VAL A 124 -5.52 -1.80 -4.28
N ILE A 125 -4.81 -1.53 -3.20
CA ILE A 125 -3.34 -1.51 -3.18
C ILE A 125 -2.84 -2.56 -2.18
N ASN A 126 -1.88 -3.39 -2.61
CA ASN A 126 -1.10 -4.26 -1.73
C ASN A 126 0.38 -4.12 -2.07
N THR A 127 1.15 -3.58 -1.13
CA THR A 127 2.61 -3.40 -1.29
C THR A 127 3.42 -4.45 -0.56
N SER A 128 2.79 -5.54 -0.14
CA SER A 128 3.36 -6.59 0.72
C SER A 128 3.04 -7.99 0.17
N CYS A 129 3.00 -8.15 -1.16
CA CYS A 129 2.64 -9.44 -1.79
C CYS A 129 3.64 -10.56 -1.46
N GLU A 130 4.87 -10.22 -1.09
CA GLU A 130 5.89 -11.16 -0.65
C GLU A 130 5.60 -11.82 0.71
N HIS A 131 4.73 -11.24 1.53
CA HIS A 131 4.40 -11.73 2.88
C HIS A 131 3.22 -12.71 2.93
N ILE A 132 2.55 -12.94 1.81
CA ILE A 132 1.38 -13.84 1.74
C ILE A 132 1.63 -14.96 0.75
N THR A 133 1.08 -16.15 1.02
CA THR A 133 1.18 -17.26 0.06
C THR A 133 0.44 -16.94 -1.23
N GLN A 134 0.78 -17.64 -2.32
CA GLN A 134 0.05 -17.48 -3.59
C GLN A 134 -1.43 -17.86 -3.47
N GLU A 135 -1.77 -18.79 -2.59
CA GLU A 135 -3.14 -19.20 -2.31
C GLU A 135 -3.92 -18.07 -1.61
N GLN A 136 -3.34 -17.48 -0.56
CA GLN A 136 -3.92 -16.30 0.11
C GLN A 136 -4.08 -15.12 -0.85
N TYR A 137 -3.07 -14.88 -1.70
CA TYR A 137 -3.16 -13.85 -2.74
C TYR A 137 -4.36 -14.10 -3.67
N MET A 138 -4.56 -15.34 -4.14
CA MET A 138 -5.68 -15.68 -5.01
C MET A 138 -7.04 -15.56 -4.31
N GLN A 139 -7.13 -15.93 -3.03
CA GLN A 139 -8.32 -15.73 -2.22
C GLN A 139 -8.66 -14.24 -2.11
N TRP A 140 -7.68 -13.41 -1.74
CA TRP A 140 -7.82 -11.95 -1.68
C TRP A 140 -8.24 -11.36 -3.04
N LEU A 141 -7.58 -11.73 -4.12
CA LEU A 141 -7.88 -11.24 -5.46
C LEU A 141 -9.34 -11.56 -5.85
N ASN A 142 -9.84 -12.73 -5.50
CA ASN A 142 -11.22 -13.14 -5.80
C ASN A 142 -12.26 -12.25 -5.10
N ASN A 143 -11.95 -11.73 -3.91
CA ASN A 143 -12.86 -10.87 -3.15
C ASN A 143 -12.93 -9.44 -3.68
N ILE A 144 -11.92 -8.98 -4.44
CA ILE A 144 -11.89 -7.61 -4.97
C ILE A 144 -13.03 -7.42 -5.98
N PRO A 145 -13.82 -6.34 -5.87
CA PRO A 145 -14.88 -6.02 -6.81
C PRO A 145 -14.35 -5.89 -8.26
N LYS A 146 -15.14 -6.34 -9.22
CA LYS A 146 -14.81 -6.23 -10.64
C LYS A 146 -14.64 -4.76 -11.06
N GLY A 147 -13.72 -4.51 -11.97
CA GLY A 147 -13.44 -3.17 -12.50
C GLY A 147 -12.56 -2.29 -11.60
N THR A 148 -12.22 -2.76 -10.40
CA THR A 148 -11.28 -2.07 -9.51
C THR A 148 -9.87 -2.07 -10.12
N LYS A 149 -9.19 -0.93 -10.05
CA LYS A 149 -7.75 -0.84 -10.35
C LYS A 149 -6.95 -1.44 -9.20
N ILE A 150 -6.10 -2.40 -9.51
CA ILE A 150 -5.29 -3.13 -8.52
C ILE A 150 -3.83 -2.71 -8.68
N VAL A 151 -3.20 -2.33 -7.59
CA VAL A 151 -1.80 -1.92 -7.52
C VAL A 151 -1.05 -2.85 -6.59
N LEU A 152 -0.03 -3.52 -7.12
CA LEU A 152 0.74 -4.53 -6.41
C LEU A 152 2.21 -4.13 -6.36
N GLN A 153 2.85 -4.41 -5.22
CA GLN A 153 4.31 -4.48 -5.16
C GLN A 153 4.75 -5.79 -4.52
N SER A 154 5.92 -6.27 -4.97
CA SER A 154 6.69 -7.37 -4.40
C SER A 154 8.17 -7.14 -4.65
N ASN A 155 9.02 -8.08 -4.32
CA ASN A 155 10.47 -7.97 -4.45
C ASN A 155 11.14 -9.34 -4.70
N ASN A 156 12.47 -9.31 -4.91
CA ASN A 156 13.33 -10.50 -4.97
C ASN A 156 14.27 -10.61 -3.76
N TYR A 157 13.84 -10.15 -2.57
CA TYR A 157 14.64 -10.18 -1.36
C TYR A 157 14.23 -11.37 -0.47
N TYR A 158 14.97 -12.45 -0.57
CA TYR A 158 14.70 -13.73 0.11
C TYR A 158 15.35 -13.87 1.50
N GLU A 159 16.11 -12.85 1.96
CA GLU A 159 16.87 -12.96 3.21
C GLU A 159 16.00 -12.83 4.48
N LEU A 160 14.72 -12.47 4.34
CA LEU A 160 13.78 -12.36 5.47
C LEU A 160 12.86 -13.58 5.48
N GLU A 161 12.69 -14.20 6.66
CA GLU A 161 11.85 -15.39 6.83
C GLU A 161 10.39 -15.15 6.44
N GLU A 162 9.88 -13.94 6.69
CA GLU A 162 8.54 -13.53 6.34
C GLU A 162 8.32 -13.28 4.83
N HIS A 163 9.38 -13.29 4.02
CA HIS A 163 9.30 -13.15 2.57
C HIS A 163 9.08 -14.50 1.88
N ILE A 164 7.87 -15.01 1.98
CA ILE A 164 7.49 -16.37 1.55
C ILE A 164 7.04 -16.48 0.08
N ASN A 165 6.79 -15.35 -0.58
CA ASN A 165 6.28 -15.30 -1.96
C ASN A 165 6.97 -14.21 -2.79
N CYS A 166 8.28 -14.14 -2.71
CA CYS A 166 9.09 -13.32 -3.61
C CYS A 166 8.98 -13.79 -5.06
N SER A 167 9.43 -12.95 -5.97
CA SER A 167 9.60 -13.30 -7.39
C SER A 167 11.01 -12.93 -7.84
N ASP A 168 11.62 -13.73 -8.70
CA ASP A 168 12.98 -13.48 -9.20
C ASP A 168 12.98 -12.34 -10.24
N THR A 169 11.92 -12.25 -11.02
CA THR A 169 11.78 -11.28 -12.11
C THR A 169 10.42 -10.60 -12.11
N LEU A 170 10.36 -9.46 -12.81
CA LEU A 170 9.11 -8.73 -13.03
C LEU A 170 8.09 -9.57 -13.83
N GLU A 171 8.57 -10.36 -14.79
CA GLU A 171 7.73 -11.25 -15.62
C GLU A 171 7.08 -12.34 -14.77
N GLU A 172 7.84 -12.92 -13.85
CA GLU A 172 7.32 -13.92 -12.90
C GLU A 172 6.25 -13.28 -12.00
N PHE A 173 6.51 -12.10 -11.44
CA PHE A 173 5.55 -11.38 -10.61
C PHE A 173 4.29 -11.03 -11.41
N ALA A 174 4.43 -10.56 -12.65
CA ALA A 174 3.31 -10.29 -13.53
C ALA A 174 2.46 -11.56 -13.78
N LYS A 175 3.10 -12.70 -14.02
CA LYS A 175 2.40 -13.98 -14.19
C LYS A 175 1.68 -14.45 -12.93
N LYS A 176 2.30 -14.28 -11.74
CA LYS A 176 1.71 -14.60 -10.44
C LYS A 176 0.52 -13.70 -10.12
N SER A 177 0.54 -12.45 -10.56
CA SER A 177 -0.52 -11.46 -10.28
C SER A 177 -1.89 -11.82 -10.85
N LYS A 178 -1.95 -12.60 -11.92
CA LYS A 178 -3.20 -12.95 -12.63
C LYS A 178 -4.04 -11.74 -13.03
N LEU A 179 -3.42 -10.61 -13.25
CA LEU A 179 -4.07 -9.37 -13.68
C LEU A 179 -3.94 -9.19 -15.19
N ASN A 180 -4.91 -8.47 -15.75
CA ASN A 180 -4.73 -7.80 -17.03
C ASN A 180 -3.82 -6.59 -16.80
N VAL A 181 -2.53 -6.76 -17.08
CA VAL A 181 -1.46 -5.83 -16.70
C VAL A 181 -1.44 -4.62 -17.62
N GLU A 182 -1.60 -3.43 -17.04
CA GLU A 182 -1.50 -2.14 -17.74
C GLU A 182 -0.14 -1.47 -17.56
N VAL A 183 0.49 -1.71 -16.41
CA VAL A 183 1.82 -1.22 -16.06
C VAL A 183 2.59 -2.32 -15.36
N ALA A 184 3.81 -2.57 -15.81
CA ALA A 184 4.78 -3.39 -15.12
C ALA A 184 6.11 -2.63 -15.07
N LYS A 185 6.68 -2.45 -13.88
CA LYS A 185 7.92 -1.69 -13.66
C LYS A 185 8.76 -2.33 -12.58
N GLU A 186 10.07 -2.13 -12.67
CA GLU A 186 11.00 -2.47 -11.60
C GLU A 186 11.77 -1.24 -11.11
N LEU A 187 12.13 -1.24 -9.84
CA LEU A 187 12.98 -0.26 -9.19
C LEU A 187 14.16 -0.99 -8.55
N GLN A 188 15.39 -0.60 -8.91
CA GLN A 188 16.58 -1.10 -8.25
C GLN A 188 16.78 -0.35 -6.93
N LEU A 189 16.68 -1.05 -5.83
CA LEU A 189 17.10 -0.59 -4.51
C LEU A 189 18.50 -1.07 -4.19
N THR A 190 19.09 -0.61 -3.11
CA THR A 190 20.50 -0.92 -2.78
C THR A 190 20.79 -2.42 -2.70
N LYS A 191 19.85 -3.22 -2.15
CA LYS A 191 20.06 -4.66 -1.92
C LYS A 191 19.25 -5.57 -2.84
N TYR A 192 18.12 -5.09 -3.38
CA TYR A 192 17.17 -5.91 -4.11
C TYR A 192 16.39 -5.09 -5.14
N LYS A 193 15.65 -5.77 -5.98
CA LYS A 193 14.70 -5.15 -6.91
C LYS A 193 13.30 -5.15 -6.30
N ARG A 194 12.62 -4.03 -6.42
CA ARG A 194 11.20 -3.90 -6.13
C ARG A 194 10.42 -3.96 -7.45
N PHE A 195 9.38 -4.76 -7.49
CA PHE A 195 8.49 -4.88 -8.64
C PHE A 195 7.17 -4.18 -8.36
N MET A 196 6.57 -3.60 -9.40
CA MET A 196 5.25 -2.99 -9.32
C MET A 196 4.41 -3.37 -10.54
N ILE A 197 3.16 -3.74 -10.29
CA ILE A 197 2.15 -4.02 -11.31
C ILE A 197 0.92 -3.19 -11.02
N ILE A 198 0.35 -2.59 -12.07
CA ILE A 198 -0.96 -1.95 -12.05
C ILE A 198 -1.79 -2.63 -13.14
N GLY A 199 -3.00 -3.03 -12.79
CA GLY A 199 -3.90 -3.69 -13.72
C GLY A 199 -5.30 -3.87 -13.15
N THR A 200 -6.07 -4.72 -13.81
CA THR A 200 -7.41 -5.16 -13.39
C THR A 200 -7.48 -6.68 -13.42
N LYS A 201 -8.27 -7.29 -12.55
CA LYS A 201 -8.54 -8.73 -12.74
C LYS A 201 -9.47 -8.93 -13.94
N ASP A 202 -9.30 -10.06 -14.63
CA ASP A 202 -10.20 -10.43 -15.70
C ASP A 202 -11.64 -10.58 -15.21
N VAL A 203 -12.59 -10.28 -16.07
CA VAL A 203 -14.03 -10.21 -15.78
C VAL A 203 -14.61 -11.58 -15.46
#